data_b3d097843fb7260880e68b40ce36e397
#
_entry.id   b3d097843fb7260880e68b40ce36e397
#
_cell.length_a   1.000
_cell.length_b   1.000
_cell.length_c   1.000
_cell.angle_alpha   90.00
_cell.angle_beta   90.00
_cell.angle_gamma   90.00
#
_symmetry.space_group_name_H-M   'P 1'
#
loop_
_entity.id
_entity.type
_entity.pdbx_description
1 polymer ?
#
loop_
_entity_poly.entity_id
_entity_poly.type
_entity_poly.pdbx_seq_one_letter_code
_entity_poly.pdbx_strand_id
1 'polypeptide(L)' 'MEETKAKILKVLTAIPQGVLYSTTDWHRILGADKRDIKHALDELESEGRIKVVKSEAGRSDKPLYRLKEAN' A
#
# COMPACT_ATOMS: atom_id res chain seq x y z
N MET A 1 -2.60 4.97 -13.62
CA MET A 1 -1.62 4.76 -12.56
C MET A 1 -1.67 5.79 -11.45
N GLU A 2 -1.73 7.08 -11.81
CA GLU A 2 -1.86 8.13 -10.80
C GLU A 2 -3.12 7.99 -9.97
N GLU A 3 -4.18 7.57 -10.60
CA GLU A 3 -5.44 7.36 -9.91
C GLU A 3 -5.33 6.27 -8.87
N THR A 4 -4.65 5.18 -9.21
CA THR A 4 -4.44 4.07 -8.27
C THR A 4 -3.57 4.51 -7.10
N LYS A 5 -2.51 5.27 -7.38
CA LYS A 5 -1.66 5.81 -6.32
C LYS A 5 -2.45 6.71 -5.38
N ALA A 6 -3.29 7.57 -5.94
CA ALA A 6 -4.08 8.48 -5.13
C ALA A 6 -5.05 7.73 -4.22
N LYS A 7 -5.65 6.67 -4.72
CA LYS A 7 -6.55 5.86 -3.92
C LYS A 7 -5.82 5.17 -2.77
N ILE A 8 -4.64 4.64 -3.03
CA ILE A 8 -3.82 4.02 -2.00
C ILE A 8 -3.47 5.03 -0.92
N LEU A 9 -3.01 6.20 -1.33
CA LEU A 9 -2.65 7.24 -0.37
C LEU A 9 -3.83 7.69 0.47
N LYS A 10 -5.01 7.73 -0.14
CA LYS A 10 -6.21 8.12 0.58
C LYS A 10 -6.53 7.12 1.68
N VAL A 11 -6.41 5.83 1.40
CA VAL A 11 -6.64 4.79 2.40
C VAL A 11 -5.64 4.94 3.55
N LEU A 12 -4.37 5.11 3.22
CA LEU A 12 -3.33 5.19 4.23
C LEU A 12 -3.41 6.48 5.04
N THR A 13 -3.92 7.55 4.44
CA THR A 13 -4.16 8.79 5.16
C THR A 13 -5.26 8.59 6.20
N ALA A 14 -6.30 7.84 5.84
CA ALA A 14 -7.41 7.58 6.75
C ALA A 14 -7.03 6.62 7.87
N ILE A 15 -6.00 5.78 7.64
CA ILE A 15 -5.58 4.77 8.62
C ILE A 15 -4.09 4.97 8.89
N PRO A 16 -3.73 5.99 9.69
CA PRO A 16 -2.31 6.35 9.87
C PRO A 16 -1.45 5.25 10.46
N GLN A 17 -2.04 4.36 11.25
CA GLN A 17 -1.29 3.26 11.85
C GLN A 17 -0.90 2.21 10.81
N GLY A 18 -1.51 2.28 9.63
CA GLY A 18 -1.18 1.36 8.55
C GLY A 18 -2.15 0.21 8.43
N VAL A 19 -2.02 -0.53 7.35
CA VAL A 19 -2.91 -1.65 7.05
C VAL A 19 -2.09 -2.89 6.71
N LEU A 20 -2.61 -4.04 7.06
CA LEU A 20 -2.03 -5.34 6.72
C LEU A 20 -2.85 -5.92 5.57
N TYR A 21 -2.46 -5.61 4.36
CA TYR A 21 -3.22 -6.00 3.17
C TYR A 21 -2.37 -6.81 2.22
N SER A 22 -2.97 -7.82 1.62
CA SER A 22 -2.39 -8.47 0.45
C SER A 22 -2.77 -7.69 -0.78
N THR A 23 -2.19 -8.04 -1.93
CA THR A 23 -2.56 -7.44 -3.20
C THR A 23 -4.04 -7.68 -3.48
N THR A 24 -4.54 -8.86 -3.11
CA THR A 24 -5.96 -9.19 -3.28
C THR A 24 -6.83 -8.26 -2.44
N ASP A 25 -6.41 -7.96 -1.21
CA ASP A 25 -7.15 -7.05 -0.36
C ASP A 25 -7.23 -5.66 -0.98
N TRP A 26 -6.10 -5.15 -1.48
CA TRP A 26 -6.07 -3.86 -2.16
C TRP A 26 -6.99 -3.86 -3.37
N HIS A 27 -6.96 -4.96 -4.15
CA HIS A 27 -7.81 -5.10 -5.32
C HIS A 27 -9.28 -4.97 -4.97
N ARG A 28 -9.69 -5.62 -3.89
CA ARG A 28 -11.09 -5.58 -3.45
C ARG A 28 -11.50 -4.19 -3.00
N ILE A 29 -10.63 -3.54 -2.26
CA ILE A 29 -10.94 -2.23 -1.68
C ILE A 29 -10.96 -1.14 -2.74
N LEU A 30 -9.99 -1.17 -3.64
CA LEU A 30 -9.83 -0.10 -4.62
C LEU A 30 -10.57 -0.37 -5.93
N GLY A 31 -10.86 -1.62 -6.22
CA GLY A 31 -11.43 -1.98 -7.50
C GLY A 31 -10.45 -1.86 -8.65
N ALA A 32 -9.17 -1.74 -8.37
CA ALA A 32 -8.15 -1.60 -9.39
C ALA A 32 -7.53 -2.95 -9.71
N ASP A 33 -6.96 -3.06 -10.92
CA ASP A 33 -6.28 -4.26 -11.36
C ASP A 33 -5.10 -4.56 -10.45
N LYS A 34 -4.89 -5.84 -10.12
CA LYS A 34 -3.80 -6.26 -9.25
C LYS A 34 -2.44 -5.83 -9.77
N ARG A 35 -2.26 -5.86 -11.08
CA ARG A 35 -1.00 -5.44 -11.69
C ARG A 35 -0.75 -3.96 -11.44
N ASP A 36 -1.79 -3.16 -11.61
CA ASP A 36 -1.67 -1.72 -11.36
C ASP A 36 -1.38 -1.45 -9.90
N ILE A 37 -2.01 -2.20 -9.01
CA ILE A 37 -1.80 -2.05 -7.58
C ILE A 37 -0.35 -2.35 -7.21
N LYS A 38 0.18 -3.47 -7.69
CA LYS A 38 1.57 -3.82 -7.41
C LYS A 38 2.53 -2.75 -7.90
N HIS A 39 2.27 -2.26 -9.11
CA HIS A 39 3.11 -1.23 -9.71
C HIS A 39 3.02 0.06 -8.92
N ALA A 40 1.81 0.46 -8.53
CA ALA A 40 1.60 1.68 -7.77
C ALA A 40 2.26 1.60 -6.40
N LEU A 41 2.13 0.47 -5.72
CA LEU A 41 2.75 0.29 -4.41
C LEU A 41 4.27 0.35 -4.51
N ASP A 42 4.84 -0.29 -5.53
CA ASP A 42 6.28 -0.26 -5.75
C ASP A 42 6.76 1.17 -6.02
N GLU A 43 6.03 1.91 -6.82
CA GLU A 43 6.40 3.27 -7.13
C GLU A 43 6.30 4.19 -5.92
N LEU A 44 5.24 4.05 -5.15
CA LEU A 44 5.07 4.87 -3.95
C LEU A 44 6.17 4.60 -2.94
N GLU A 45 6.57 3.34 -2.80
CA GLU A 45 7.67 2.99 -1.91
C GLU A 45 8.98 3.57 -2.42
N SER A 46 9.22 3.43 -3.71
CA SER A 46 10.41 3.94 -4.37
C SER A 46 10.53 5.45 -4.23
N GLU A 47 9.40 6.14 -4.28
CA GLU A 47 9.35 7.60 -4.14
C GLU A 47 9.48 8.04 -2.70
N GLY A 48 9.49 7.11 -1.76
CA GLY A 48 9.57 7.44 -0.35
C GLY A 48 8.28 7.97 0.24
N ARG A 49 7.15 7.71 -0.40
CA ARG A 49 5.86 8.22 0.05
C ARG A 49 5.15 7.26 0.98
N ILE A 50 5.46 5.97 0.88
CA ILE A 50 4.90 4.97 1.79
C ILE A 50 6.02 4.08 2.29
N LYS A 51 5.76 3.43 3.41
CA LYS A 51 6.67 2.46 3.99
C LYS A 51 6.00 1.09 3.93
N VAL A 52 6.76 0.10 3.46
CA VAL A 52 6.28 -1.28 3.38
C VAL A 52 7.12 -2.12 4.31
N VAL A 53 6.48 -2.72 5.31
CA VAL A 53 7.18 -3.57 6.28
C VAL A 53 6.73 -4.99 6.04
N LYS A 54 7.63 -5.83 5.59
CA LYS A 54 7.32 -7.23 5.40
C LYS A 54 7.33 -7.90 6.75
N SER A 55 6.22 -8.52 7.06
CA SER A 55 5.95 -8.98 8.40
C SER A 55 6.89 -10.06 8.85
N GLU A 56 7.48 -9.88 10.00
CA GLU A 56 8.23 -10.92 10.67
C GLU A 56 7.32 -11.91 11.36
N ALA A 57 6.05 -11.58 11.43
CA ALA A 57 5.08 -12.44 12.08
C ALA A 57 4.58 -13.56 11.18
N GLY A 58 5.27 -13.81 10.07
CA GLY A 58 5.00 -14.96 9.25
C GLY A 58 3.93 -14.79 8.19
N ARG A 59 3.43 -13.59 7.98
CA ARG A 59 2.42 -13.33 6.97
C ARG A 59 3.07 -12.62 5.78
N SER A 60 3.79 -13.38 4.98
CA SER A 60 4.54 -12.79 3.87
C SER A 60 3.62 -12.20 2.80
N ASP A 61 2.37 -12.67 2.73
CA ASP A 61 1.43 -12.18 1.74
C ASP A 61 0.69 -10.91 2.17
N LYS A 62 0.85 -10.49 3.43
CA LYS A 62 0.17 -9.31 3.95
C LYS A 62 1.15 -8.37 4.65
N PRO A 63 1.94 -7.65 3.88
CA PRO A 63 2.85 -6.68 4.49
C PRO A 63 2.07 -5.53 5.12
N LEU A 64 2.74 -4.83 6.02
CA LEU A 64 2.19 -3.61 6.59
C LEU A 64 2.52 -2.46 5.66
N TYR A 65 1.50 -1.71 5.24
CA TYR A 65 1.66 -0.52 4.43
C TYR A 65 1.23 0.68 5.25
N ARG A 66 2.03 1.73 5.25
CA ARG A 66 1.64 2.97 5.91
C ARG A 66 2.33 4.15 5.24
N LEU A 67 1.79 5.33 5.49
CA LEU A 67 2.44 6.54 4.98
C LEU A 67 3.78 6.71 5.65
N LYS A 68 4.76 7.12 4.88
CA LYS A 68 6.05 7.46 5.44
C LYS A 68 5.97 8.88 5.98
N GLU A 69 6.31 9.03 7.25
CA GLU A 69 6.25 10.34 7.84
C GLU A 69 7.35 11.23 7.31
N ALA A 70 6.98 12.47 7.12
CA ALA A 70 7.87 13.44 6.50
C ALA A 70 8.80 14.04 7.53
N ASN A 71 9.61 13.34 8.10
CA ASN A 71 10.58 13.99 8.98
C ASN A 71 11.91 13.45 8.83
#